data_c98b16798f26e0ccf262ef12e9e542cc
#
_entry.id   c98b16798f26e0ccf262ef12e9e542cc
#
_cell.length_a   1.000
_cell.length_b   1.000
_cell.length_c   1.000
_cell.angle_alpha   90.00
_cell.angle_beta   90.00
_cell.angle_gamma   90.00
#
_symmetry.space_group_name_H-M   'P 1'
#
loop_
_entity.id
_entity.type
_entity.pdbx_description
1 polymer ?
#
loop_
_entity_poly.entity_id
_entity_poly.type
_entity_poly.pdbx_seq_one_letter_code
_entity_poly.pdbx_strand_id
1 'polypeptide(L)'
;SVSRVNYYNKSGEVISEMKIGMDNMGYPMAMDVSPDGKMFMLSFLSVSGGSLDTVISYYNFGNVGQEYKDRLVKSKTYEDSVFPEVEFLDDSTSVAYGDTMACIYKGSQIPEESATITFAQEIQSVFSDATHLGFILSNDKEGTPYLAEVYNLSGKKIFSEDVSLAYTQVKLDREKVILFNDTEFSVYSLSGIHKFEGEYESTIKDVISTNKQSRYIIITPTEMDKIKLE
;
A
#
# COMPACT_ATOMS: atom_id res chain seq x y z
N SER A 1 -4.69 -21.63 18.95
CA SER A 1 -4.70 -20.30 19.59
C SER A 1 -5.75 -19.42 18.95
N VAL A 2 -6.31 -18.51 19.75
CA VAL A 2 -7.31 -17.53 19.28
C VAL A 2 -6.64 -16.17 19.31
N SER A 3 -6.58 -15.50 18.17
CA SER A 3 -6.18 -14.10 18.12
C SER A 3 -7.41 -13.23 18.41
N ARG A 4 -7.18 -12.08 19.05
CA ARG A 4 -8.22 -11.12 19.37
C ARG A 4 -7.91 -9.78 18.75
N VAL A 5 -8.91 -9.16 18.14
CA VAL A 5 -8.89 -7.76 17.72
C VAL A 5 -9.87 -7.02 18.61
N ASN A 6 -9.37 -6.05 19.36
CA ASN A 6 -10.20 -5.17 20.18
C ASN A 6 -10.33 -3.82 19.46
N TYR A 7 -11.55 -3.40 19.25
CA TYR A 7 -11.86 -2.09 18.69
C TYR A 7 -12.22 -1.12 19.82
N TYR A 8 -11.49 0.00 19.86
CA TYR A 8 -11.66 1.02 20.89
C TYR A 8 -12.21 2.32 20.31
N ASN A 9 -13.04 3.03 21.07
CA ASN A 9 -13.40 4.41 20.76
C ASN A 9 -12.26 5.39 21.13
N LYS A 10 -12.44 6.67 20.79
CA LYS A 10 -11.46 7.72 21.11
C LYS A 10 -11.24 7.93 22.62
N SER A 11 -12.15 7.45 23.48
CA SER A 11 -12.04 7.49 24.94
C SER A 11 -11.33 6.27 25.53
N GLY A 12 -10.91 5.31 24.69
CA GLY A 12 -10.23 4.08 25.10
C GLY A 12 -11.18 2.99 25.61
N GLU A 13 -12.49 3.11 25.38
CA GLU A 13 -13.46 2.08 25.73
C GLU A 13 -13.56 1.05 24.61
N VAL A 14 -13.64 -0.24 24.97
CA VAL A 14 -13.82 -1.32 24.00
C VAL A 14 -15.24 -1.21 23.40
N ILE A 15 -15.31 -0.93 22.09
CA ILE A 15 -16.56 -0.93 21.33
C ILE A 15 -16.93 -2.36 20.94
N SER A 16 -15.92 -3.16 20.56
CA SER A 16 -16.12 -4.55 20.12
C SER A 16 -14.85 -5.36 20.37
N GLU A 17 -15.05 -6.64 20.68
CA GLU A 17 -14.02 -7.67 20.71
C GLU A 17 -14.33 -8.71 19.64
N MET A 18 -13.42 -8.89 18.71
CA MET A 18 -13.50 -9.89 17.65
C MET A 18 -12.53 -11.01 17.94
N LYS A 19 -13.04 -12.24 18.02
CA LYS A 19 -12.20 -13.45 18.14
C LYS A 19 -11.95 -14.00 16.76
N ILE A 20 -10.70 -13.97 16.36
CA ILE A 20 -10.25 -14.54 15.08
C ILE A 20 -9.85 -15.97 15.35
N GLY A 21 -10.68 -16.92 14.90
CA GLY A 21 -10.38 -18.35 14.96
C GLY A 21 -9.41 -18.74 13.86
N MET A 22 -8.21 -19.21 14.24
CA MET A 22 -7.21 -19.70 13.28
C MET A 22 -7.65 -20.95 12.54
N ASP A 23 -8.62 -21.68 13.07
CA ASP A 23 -9.07 -22.97 12.55
C ASP A 23 -9.80 -22.85 11.18
N ASN A 24 -10.32 -21.66 10.84
CA ASN A 24 -11.11 -21.45 9.63
C ASN A 24 -10.51 -20.46 8.63
N MET A 25 -9.60 -19.56 9.04
CA MET A 25 -9.07 -18.51 8.19
C MET A 25 -7.54 -18.49 8.09
N GLY A 26 -6.84 -19.16 8.99
CA GLY A 26 -5.39 -19.17 9.05
C GLY A 26 -4.81 -18.11 9.99
N TYR A 27 -3.57 -17.72 9.77
CA TYR A 27 -2.80 -16.79 10.59
C TYR A 27 -2.97 -15.36 10.09
N PRO A 28 -3.37 -14.39 10.95
CA PRO A 28 -3.47 -12.99 10.54
C PRO A 28 -2.08 -12.44 10.21
N MET A 29 -1.94 -11.82 9.03
CA MET A 29 -0.71 -11.21 8.54
C MET A 29 -0.77 -9.70 8.59
N ALA A 30 -1.85 -9.11 8.07
CA ALA A 30 -2.03 -7.67 7.97
C ALA A 30 -3.46 -7.27 8.30
N MET A 31 -3.61 -6.03 8.77
CA MET A 31 -4.91 -5.43 9.04
C MET A 31 -4.83 -3.93 8.81
N ASP A 32 -5.86 -3.39 8.19
CA ASP A 32 -6.08 -1.95 8.14
C ASP A 32 -7.55 -1.60 8.40
N VAL A 33 -7.80 -0.33 8.70
CA VAL A 33 -9.11 0.18 9.10
C VAL A 33 -9.45 1.40 8.24
N SER A 34 -10.69 1.43 7.72
CA SER A 34 -11.16 2.59 6.95
C SER A 34 -11.04 3.90 7.75
N PRO A 35 -10.80 5.05 7.11
CA PRO A 35 -10.66 6.35 7.79
C PRO A 35 -11.84 6.70 8.70
N ASP A 36 -13.07 6.28 8.36
CA ASP A 36 -14.26 6.48 9.18
C ASP A 36 -14.39 5.47 10.35
N GLY A 37 -13.47 4.49 10.43
CA GLY A 37 -13.39 3.49 11.48
C GLY A 37 -14.47 2.40 11.44
N LYS A 38 -15.24 2.27 10.36
CA LYS A 38 -16.33 1.29 10.30
C LYS A 38 -15.97 -0.02 9.62
N MET A 39 -15.03 0.00 8.70
CA MET A 39 -14.62 -1.18 7.96
C MET A 39 -13.22 -1.61 8.36
N PHE A 40 -13.03 -2.91 8.54
CA PHE A 40 -11.74 -3.55 8.76
C PHE A 40 -11.45 -4.50 7.63
N MET A 41 -10.25 -4.46 7.11
CA MET A 41 -9.72 -5.41 6.15
C MET A 41 -8.60 -6.22 6.82
N LEU A 42 -8.66 -7.53 6.71
CA LEU A 42 -7.65 -8.43 7.26
C LEU A 42 -7.19 -9.40 6.18
N SER A 43 -5.89 -9.66 6.20
CA SER A 43 -5.24 -10.72 5.43
C SER A 43 -4.86 -11.87 6.36
N PHE A 44 -5.21 -13.09 5.98
CA PHE A 44 -4.89 -14.31 6.73
C PHE A 44 -4.12 -15.28 5.84
N LEU A 45 -3.02 -15.82 6.34
CA LEU A 45 -2.29 -16.90 5.68
C LEU A 45 -2.82 -18.26 6.14
N SER A 46 -3.33 -19.02 5.21
CA SER A 46 -3.72 -20.42 5.41
C SER A 46 -2.66 -21.34 4.82
N VAL A 47 -2.20 -22.27 5.63
CA VAL A 47 -1.22 -23.28 5.21
C VAL A 47 -1.93 -24.64 5.29
N SER A 48 -2.31 -25.19 4.15
CA SER A 48 -3.05 -26.45 4.07
C SER A 48 -2.51 -27.30 2.92
N GLY A 49 -2.23 -28.57 3.18
CA GLY A 49 -1.84 -29.51 2.13
C GLY A 49 -0.56 -29.18 1.35
N GLY A 50 0.25 -28.22 1.83
CA GLY A 50 1.46 -27.74 1.14
C GLY A 50 1.23 -26.51 0.24
N SER A 51 -0.01 -25.99 0.19
CA SER A 51 -0.37 -24.71 -0.43
C SER A 51 -0.29 -23.57 0.59
N LEU A 52 0.05 -22.36 0.10
CA LEU A 52 0.04 -21.11 0.83
C LEU A 52 -1.07 -20.22 0.27
N ASP A 53 -2.23 -20.28 0.89
CA ASP A 53 -3.40 -19.51 0.45
C ASP A 53 -3.57 -18.27 1.33
N THR A 54 -4.05 -17.18 0.75
CA THR A 54 -4.46 -16.01 1.53
C THR A 54 -5.97 -15.85 1.52
N VAL A 55 -6.51 -15.58 2.70
CA VAL A 55 -7.92 -15.20 2.87
C VAL A 55 -7.98 -13.70 3.19
N ILE A 56 -8.58 -12.92 2.29
CA ILE A 56 -8.88 -11.51 2.54
C ILE A 56 -10.31 -11.42 3.07
N SER A 57 -10.47 -10.79 4.24
CA SER A 57 -11.75 -10.70 4.94
C SER A 57 -12.08 -9.27 5.34
N TYR A 58 -13.37 -8.92 5.21
CA TYR A 58 -13.89 -7.60 5.59
C TYR A 58 -14.91 -7.73 6.71
N TYR A 59 -14.74 -6.91 7.73
CA TYR A 59 -15.64 -6.80 8.88
C TYR A 59 -16.22 -5.40 8.96
N ASN A 60 -17.54 -5.28 9.02
CA ASN A 60 -18.24 -4.00 9.04
C ASN A 60 -18.87 -3.74 10.41
N PHE A 61 -18.39 -2.72 11.12
CA PHE A 61 -18.91 -2.29 12.42
C PHE A 61 -20.01 -1.22 12.31
N GLY A 62 -20.36 -0.82 11.08
CA GLY A 62 -21.55 -0.01 10.80
C GLY A 62 -22.85 -0.79 10.85
N ASN A 63 -23.95 -0.18 10.39
CA ASN A 63 -25.30 -0.74 10.47
C ASN A 63 -25.43 -2.07 9.67
N VAL A 64 -24.87 -2.14 8.47
CA VAL A 64 -24.91 -3.34 7.62
C VAL A 64 -24.21 -4.53 8.29
N GLY A 65 -23.11 -4.31 8.98
CA GLY A 65 -22.41 -5.39 9.68
C GLY A 65 -23.22 -6.03 10.81
N GLN A 66 -24.28 -5.38 11.32
CA GLN A 66 -25.14 -5.95 12.36
C GLN A 66 -25.98 -7.13 11.87
N GLU A 67 -26.22 -7.23 10.58
CA GLU A 67 -26.96 -8.32 9.94
C GLU A 67 -26.13 -9.60 9.79
N TYR A 68 -24.81 -9.52 10.00
CA TYR A 68 -23.87 -10.61 9.80
C TYR A 68 -23.31 -11.14 11.12
N LYS A 69 -23.15 -12.45 11.19
CA LYS A 69 -22.46 -13.09 12.32
C LYS A 69 -21.03 -12.58 12.40
N ASP A 70 -20.61 -12.17 13.59
CA ASP A 70 -19.27 -11.69 13.88
C ASP A 70 -18.81 -10.51 13.00
N ARG A 71 -19.76 -9.76 12.40
CA ARG A 71 -19.50 -8.61 11.52
C ARG A 71 -18.78 -8.92 10.20
N LEU A 72 -18.51 -10.18 9.89
CA LEU A 72 -17.89 -10.61 8.65
C LEU A 72 -18.86 -10.42 7.47
N VAL A 73 -18.59 -9.43 6.61
CA VAL A 73 -19.45 -9.08 5.45
C VAL A 73 -18.94 -9.66 4.14
N LYS A 74 -17.63 -9.94 4.04
CA LYS A 74 -17.00 -10.50 2.84
C LYS A 74 -15.77 -11.31 3.22
N SER A 75 -15.55 -12.41 2.50
CA SER A 75 -14.30 -13.17 2.53
C SER A 75 -14.00 -13.70 1.13
N LYS A 76 -12.72 -13.67 0.72
CA LYS A 76 -12.25 -14.24 -0.55
C LYS A 76 -10.92 -14.94 -0.33
N THR A 77 -10.80 -16.16 -0.84
CA THR A 77 -9.55 -16.92 -0.82
C THR A 77 -8.80 -16.73 -2.14
N TYR A 78 -7.49 -16.54 -2.04
CA TYR A 78 -6.54 -16.52 -3.13
C TYR A 78 -5.60 -17.72 -2.95
N GLU A 79 -5.72 -18.68 -3.85
CA GLU A 79 -4.93 -19.90 -3.85
C GLU A 79 -3.50 -19.60 -4.31
N ASP A 80 -2.50 -20.28 -3.73
CA ASP A 80 -1.09 -20.16 -4.04
C ASP A 80 -0.57 -18.70 -4.10
N SER A 81 -1.10 -17.84 -3.22
CA SER A 81 -0.80 -16.41 -3.20
C SER A 81 -0.66 -15.91 -1.77
N VAL A 82 0.31 -15.02 -1.53
CA VAL A 82 0.56 -14.39 -0.24
C VAL A 82 0.32 -12.89 -0.34
N PHE A 83 -0.51 -12.34 0.55
CA PHE A 83 -0.81 -10.90 0.62
C PHE A 83 -0.39 -10.35 1.99
N PRO A 84 0.88 -9.93 2.12
CA PRO A 84 1.45 -9.48 3.39
C PRO A 84 1.00 -8.09 3.83
N GLU A 85 0.35 -7.34 2.96
CA GLU A 85 -0.07 -5.96 3.23
C GLU A 85 -1.48 -5.67 2.71
N VAL A 86 -2.22 -4.87 3.47
CA VAL A 86 -3.56 -4.37 3.10
C VAL A 86 -3.67 -2.90 3.51
N GLU A 87 -4.40 -2.11 2.73
CA GLU A 87 -4.52 -0.66 2.93
C GLU A 87 -5.91 -0.17 2.53
N PHE A 88 -6.49 0.73 3.31
CA PHE A 88 -7.61 1.57 2.90
C PHE A 88 -7.11 2.91 2.37
N LEU A 89 -7.41 3.22 1.12
CA LEU A 89 -7.11 4.52 0.51
C LEU A 89 -8.15 5.59 0.88
N ASP A 90 -9.39 5.15 1.07
CA ASP A 90 -10.52 5.94 1.54
C ASP A 90 -11.58 5.03 2.20
N ASP A 91 -12.75 5.59 2.60
CA ASP A 91 -13.84 4.83 3.25
C ASP A 91 -14.49 3.77 2.35
N SER A 92 -14.16 3.72 1.07
CA SER A 92 -14.80 2.86 0.07
C SER A 92 -13.84 2.13 -0.85
N THR A 93 -12.56 2.42 -0.77
CA THR A 93 -11.52 1.83 -1.62
C THR A 93 -10.41 1.26 -0.76
N SER A 94 -10.09 0.01 -0.98
CA SER A 94 -8.98 -0.67 -0.31
C SER A 94 -8.22 -1.56 -1.26
N VAL A 95 -6.99 -1.91 -0.88
CA VAL A 95 -6.07 -2.70 -1.68
C VAL A 95 -5.43 -3.79 -0.84
N ALA A 96 -5.32 -4.99 -1.41
CA ALA A 96 -4.45 -6.05 -0.90
C ALA A 96 -3.24 -6.15 -1.82
N TYR A 97 -2.04 -6.14 -1.23
CA TYR A 97 -0.77 -6.23 -1.95
C TYR A 97 -0.16 -7.61 -1.72
N GLY A 98 0.05 -8.34 -2.81
CA GLY A 98 0.73 -9.64 -2.83
C GLY A 98 2.16 -9.52 -3.34
N ASP A 99 2.82 -10.63 -3.50
CA ASP A 99 4.19 -10.73 -4.03
C ASP A 99 4.27 -10.44 -5.53
N THR A 100 3.24 -10.81 -6.29
CA THR A 100 3.17 -10.62 -7.76
C THR A 100 1.84 -10.06 -8.25
N MET A 101 0.99 -9.61 -7.34
CA MET A 101 -0.30 -9.01 -7.69
C MET A 101 -0.79 -8.00 -6.66
N ALA A 102 -1.71 -7.13 -7.08
CA ALA A 102 -2.48 -6.27 -6.19
C ALA A 102 -3.96 -6.32 -6.56
N CYS A 103 -4.82 -6.47 -5.55
CA CYS A 103 -6.27 -6.54 -5.73
C CYS A 103 -6.92 -5.28 -5.16
N ILE A 104 -7.67 -4.56 -5.99
CA ILE A 104 -8.38 -3.35 -5.64
C ILE A 104 -9.83 -3.69 -5.34
N TYR A 105 -10.31 -3.28 -4.18
CA TYR A 105 -11.70 -3.47 -3.75
C TYR A 105 -12.42 -2.14 -3.64
N LYS A 106 -13.72 -2.13 -3.96
CA LYS A 106 -14.59 -0.96 -3.84
C LYS A 106 -15.89 -1.32 -3.13
N GLY A 107 -16.33 -0.41 -2.28
CA GLY A 107 -17.59 -0.50 -1.53
C GLY A 107 -17.40 -0.18 -0.05
N SER A 108 -18.25 0.71 0.48
CA SER A 108 -18.20 1.16 1.87
C SER A 108 -19.02 0.28 2.84
N GLN A 109 -19.71 -0.75 2.32
CA GLN A 109 -20.55 -1.64 3.13
C GLN A 109 -20.16 -3.10 2.96
N ILE A 110 -20.13 -3.58 1.73
CA ILE A 110 -19.68 -4.91 1.31
C ILE A 110 -18.70 -4.70 0.16
N PRO A 111 -17.39 -4.69 0.42
CA PRO A 111 -16.41 -4.47 -0.61
C PRO A 111 -16.39 -5.60 -1.65
N GLU A 112 -16.31 -5.23 -2.93
CA GLU A 112 -16.15 -6.15 -4.05
C GLU A 112 -14.87 -5.84 -4.79
N GLU A 113 -14.18 -6.89 -5.25
CA GLU A 113 -13.00 -6.73 -6.09
C GLU A 113 -13.38 -6.05 -7.40
N SER A 114 -12.74 -4.93 -7.68
CA SER A 114 -13.01 -4.08 -8.86
C SER A 114 -11.94 -4.18 -9.93
N ALA A 115 -10.71 -4.50 -9.55
CA ALA A 115 -9.59 -4.70 -10.47
C ALA A 115 -8.50 -5.53 -9.80
N THR A 116 -7.74 -6.25 -10.64
CA THR A 116 -6.51 -6.95 -10.24
C THR A 116 -5.39 -6.52 -11.16
N ILE A 117 -4.25 -6.17 -10.59
CA ILE A 117 -3.01 -5.88 -11.30
C ILE A 117 -2.08 -7.07 -11.06
N THR A 118 -1.51 -7.62 -12.12
CA THR A 118 -0.56 -8.75 -12.05
C THR A 118 0.77 -8.35 -12.64
N PHE A 119 1.84 -8.82 -12.03
CA PHE A 119 3.22 -8.53 -12.44
C PHE A 119 3.94 -9.82 -12.81
N ALA A 120 4.85 -9.72 -13.77
CA ALA A 120 5.76 -10.83 -14.11
C ALA A 120 6.97 -10.89 -13.15
N GLN A 121 7.27 -9.77 -12.49
CA GLN A 121 8.34 -9.61 -11.52
C GLN A 121 7.78 -9.53 -10.10
N GLU A 122 8.64 -9.79 -9.11
CA GLU A 122 8.31 -9.61 -7.71
C GLU A 122 8.19 -8.12 -7.33
N ILE A 123 7.19 -7.82 -6.51
CA ILE A 123 7.00 -6.51 -5.90
C ILE A 123 8.01 -6.36 -4.76
N GLN A 124 8.87 -5.33 -4.85
CA GLN A 124 9.87 -5.00 -3.84
C GLN A 124 9.36 -3.95 -2.84
N SER A 125 8.54 -3.03 -3.30
CA SER A 125 7.91 -2.00 -2.47
C SER A 125 6.58 -1.56 -3.08
N VAL A 126 5.66 -1.18 -2.21
CA VAL A 126 4.38 -0.56 -2.57
C VAL A 126 4.32 0.84 -1.98
N PHE A 127 3.62 1.73 -2.65
CA PHE A 127 3.37 3.09 -2.20
C PHE A 127 2.10 3.62 -2.87
N SER A 128 1.36 4.47 -2.19
CA SER A 128 0.06 4.90 -2.67
C SER A 128 -0.22 6.38 -2.39
N ASP A 129 -1.22 6.90 -3.06
CA ASP A 129 -1.97 8.08 -2.66
C ASP A 129 -3.48 7.79 -2.80
N ALA A 130 -4.34 8.76 -2.56
CA ALA A 130 -5.79 8.58 -2.63
C ALA A 130 -6.31 8.15 -4.02
N THR A 131 -5.49 8.20 -5.08
CA THR A 131 -5.90 8.01 -6.47
C THR A 131 -5.02 7.07 -7.28
N HIS A 132 -3.85 6.73 -6.75
CA HIS A 132 -2.84 5.93 -7.45
C HIS A 132 -2.20 4.88 -6.56
N LEU A 133 -1.79 3.79 -7.19
CA LEU A 133 -0.99 2.73 -6.60
C LEU A 133 0.36 2.68 -7.31
N GLY A 134 1.44 2.73 -6.55
CA GLY A 134 2.81 2.63 -7.05
C GLY A 134 3.47 1.34 -6.59
N PHE A 135 4.32 0.81 -7.47
CA PHE A 135 5.05 -0.43 -7.25
C PHE A 135 6.50 -0.25 -7.69
N ILE A 136 7.41 -0.71 -6.87
CA ILE A 136 8.78 -0.98 -7.31
C ILE A 136 8.89 -2.48 -7.51
N LEU A 137 9.25 -2.88 -8.71
CA LEU A 137 9.44 -4.25 -9.13
C LEU A 137 10.92 -4.55 -9.27
N SER A 138 11.31 -5.81 -9.11
CA SER A 138 12.64 -6.25 -9.50
C SER A 138 12.82 -6.09 -11.01
N ASN A 139 14.04 -5.75 -11.44
CA ASN A 139 14.36 -5.57 -12.86
C ASN A 139 15.70 -6.24 -13.19
N ASP A 140 15.72 -7.07 -14.20
CA ASP A 140 16.93 -7.79 -14.62
C ASP A 140 17.85 -6.97 -15.55
N LYS A 141 17.55 -5.68 -15.76
CA LYS A 141 18.37 -4.82 -16.62
C LYS A 141 19.63 -4.35 -15.90
N GLU A 142 20.76 -4.48 -16.57
CA GLU A 142 22.03 -3.97 -16.07
C GLU A 142 21.99 -2.45 -15.84
N GLY A 143 22.42 -2.02 -14.64
CA GLY A 143 22.43 -0.61 -14.23
C GLY A 143 21.10 -0.02 -13.75
N THR A 144 19.99 -0.76 -13.92
CA THR A 144 18.67 -0.33 -13.46
C THR A 144 17.94 -1.49 -12.78
N PRO A 145 18.32 -1.83 -11.53
CA PRO A 145 17.82 -3.03 -10.84
C PRO A 145 16.34 -2.97 -10.48
N TYR A 146 15.70 -1.85 -10.67
CA TYR A 146 14.29 -1.63 -10.33
C TYR A 146 13.49 -1.11 -11.52
N LEU A 147 12.19 -1.45 -11.52
CA LEU A 147 11.18 -0.88 -12.40
C LEU A 147 10.10 -0.23 -11.55
N ALA A 148 9.94 1.09 -11.66
CA ALA A 148 8.87 1.82 -10.99
C ALA A 148 7.64 1.89 -11.89
N GLU A 149 6.50 1.43 -11.40
CA GLU A 149 5.22 1.49 -12.09
C GLU A 149 4.15 2.15 -11.23
N VAL A 150 3.28 2.94 -11.85
CA VAL A 150 2.12 3.53 -11.18
C VAL A 150 0.84 3.23 -11.96
N TYR A 151 -0.19 2.89 -11.23
CA TYR A 151 -1.51 2.52 -11.74
C TYR A 151 -2.59 3.43 -11.13
N ASN A 152 -3.65 3.68 -11.86
CA ASN A 152 -4.84 4.27 -11.30
C ASN A 152 -5.74 3.20 -10.61
N LEU A 153 -6.77 3.63 -9.89
CA LEU A 153 -7.69 2.76 -9.16
C LEU A 153 -8.67 1.95 -10.05
N SER A 154 -8.46 1.94 -11.37
CA SER A 154 -9.10 1.00 -12.30
C SER A 154 -8.13 -0.08 -12.80
N GLY A 155 -6.92 -0.14 -12.26
CA GLY A 155 -5.89 -1.09 -12.65
C GLY A 155 -5.17 -0.73 -13.96
N LYS A 156 -5.34 0.49 -14.47
CA LYS A 156 -4.64 0.95 -15.68
C LYS A 156 -3.28 1.55 -15.32
N LYS A 157 -2.21 1.03 -15.93
CA LYS A 157 -0.87 1.58 -15.81
C LYS A 157 -0.81 2.98 -16.45
N ILE A 158 -0.29 3.96 -15.71
CA ILE A 158 -0.14 5.35 -16.13
C ILE A 158 1.31 5.81 -16.17
N PHE A 159 2.21 5.08 -15.52
CA PHE A 159 3.64 5.40 -15.47
C PHE A 159 4.45 4.11 -15.42
N SER A 160 5.62 4.11 -16.06
CA SER A 160 6.58 2.99 -16.01
C SER A 160 7.96 3.52 -16.37
N GLU A 161 8.94 3.42 -15.45
CA GLU A 161 10.33 3.86 -15.68
C GLU A 161 11.32 2.94 -14.99
N ASP A 162 12.44 2.70 -15.65
CA ASP A 162 13.58 1.99 -15.06
C ASP A 162 14.29 2.89 -14.04
N VAL A 163 14.68 2.34 -12.90
CA VAL A 163 15.29 3.09 -11.79
C VAL A 163 16.64 2.50 -11.44
N SER A 164 17.67 3.37 -11.43
CA SER A 164 19.06 3.06 -11.07
C SER A 164 19.33 3.26 -9.58
N LEU A 165 18.63 4.21 -8.95
CA LEU A 165 18.87 4.60 -7.56
C LEU A 165 18.61 3.43 -6.58
N ALA A 166 19.61 3.10 -5.78
CA ALA A 166 19.47 2.22 -4.62
C ALA A 166 18.69 2.94 -3.50
N TYR A 167 17.37 2.97 -3.65
CA TYR A 167 16.47 3.68 -2.75
C TYR A 167 16.27 2.95 -1.42
N THR A 168 15.95 3.69 -0.37
CA THR A 168 15.42 3.16 0.92
C THR A 168 13.99 3.58 1.17
N GLN A 169 13.55 4.65 0.49
CA GLN A 169 12.20 5.18 0.58
C GLN A 169 11.69 5.52 -0.82
N VAL A 170 10.40 5.28 -1.03
CA VAL A 170 9.68 5.68 -2.24
C VAL A 170 8.30 6.20 -1.86
N LYS A 171 7.81 7.20 -2.57
CA LYS A 171 6.46 7.73 -2.36
C LYS A 171 5.88 8.42 -3.60
N LEU A 172 4.56 8.55 -3.59
CA LEU A 172 3.82 9.48 -4.44
C LEU A 172 3.66 10.82 -3.72
N ASP A 173 3.99 11.91 -4.40
CA ASP A 173 3.74 13.26 -3.90
C ASP A 173 3.44 14.20 -5.07
N ARG A 174 2.20 14.68 -5.14
CA ARG A 174 1.75 15.64 -6.16
C ARG A 174 2.07 15.23 -7.60
N GLU A 175 1.57 14.07 -8.00
CA GLU A 175 1.78 13.48 -9.33
C GLU A 175 3.26 13.24 -9.69
N LYS A 176 4.07 12.94 -8.67
CA LYS A 176 5.46 12.56 -8.82
C LYS A 176 5.77 11.29 -8.05
N VAL A 177 6.63 10.46 -8.61
CA VAL A 177 7.32 9.40 -7.90
C VAL A 177 8.62 9.97 -7.38
N ILE A 178 8.83 9.90 -6.09
CA ILE A 178 10.05 10.35 -5.42
C ILE A 178 10.68 9.14 -4.74
N LEU A 179 11.91 8.82 -5.15
CA LEU A 179 12.74 7.80 -4.53
C LEU A 179 13.93 8.49 -3.86
N PHE A 180 14.32 8.04 -2.69
CA PHE A 180 15.50 8.58 -2.01
C PHE A 180 16.12 7.54 -1.07
N ASN A 181 17.38 7.80 -0.74
CA ASN A 181 18.13 7.16 0.32
C ASN A 181 18.73 8.24 1.25
N ASP A 182 19.73 7.89 2.05
CA ASP A 182 20.33 8.85 3.00
C ASP A 182 21.01 10.06 2.33
N THR A 183 21.46 9.95 1.08
CA THR A 183 22.28 10.97 0.41
C THR A 183 21.85 11.30 -1.01
N GLU A 184 20.98 10.49 -1.62
CA GLU A 184 20.59 10.66 -3.01
C GLU A 184 19.05 10.68 -3.12
N PHE A 185 18.55 11.37 -4.13
CA PHE A 185 17.14 11.29 -4.48
C PHE A 185 16.91 11.42 -5.97
N SER A 186 15.84 10.81 -6.44
CA SER A 186 15.38 10.85 -7.83
C SER A 186 13.90 11.22 -7.88
N VAL A 187 13.50 12.02 -8.87
CA VAL A 187 12.15 12.50 -9.04
C VAL A 187 11.66 12.29 -10.48
N TYR A 188 10.55 11.60 -10.61
CA TYR A 188 9.85 11.40 -11.89
C TYR A 188 8.46 12.05 -11.82
N SER A 189 7.99 12.66 -12.91
CA SER A 189 6.57 13.01 -13.02
C SER A 189 5.78 11.81 -13.53
N LEU A 190 4.50 11.69 -13.17
CA LEU A 190 3.64 10.63 -13.71
C LEU A 190 3.42 10.72 -15.23
N SER A 191 3.84 11.83 -15.86
CA SER A 191 3.89 11.95 -17.32
C SER A 191 5.13 11.31 -17.96
N GLY A 192 5.97 10.60 -17.19
CA GLY A 192 7.17 9.90 -17.70
C GLY A 192 8.39 10.82 -17.88
N ILE A 193 8.44 11.98 -17.24
CA ILE A 193 9.60 12.86 -17.31
C ILE A 193 10.46 12.66 -16.06
N HIS A 194 11.70 12.17 -16.26
CA HIS A 194 12.72 12.20 -15.22
C HIS A 194 13.10 13.66 -14.95
N LYS A 195 12.77 14.14 -13.78
CA LYS A 195 12.97 15.55 -13.38
C LYS A 195 14.34 15.82 -12.80
N PHE A 196 14.84 14.86 -12.04
CA PHE A 196 16.09 15.02 -11.30
C PHE A 196 16.56 13.67 -10.76
N GLU A 197 17.87 13.51 -10.73
CA GLU A 197 18.60 12.51 -9.95
C GLU A 197 19.92 13.13 -9.50
N GLY A 198 20.26 13.00 -8.22
CA GLY A 198 21.51 13.54 -7.70
C GLY A 198 21.65 13.39 -6.19
N GLU A 199 22.82 13.83 -5.73
CA GLU A 199 23.26 13.78 -4.34
C GLU A 199 22.85 15.04 -3.56
N TYR A 200 22.71 14.88 -2.25
CA TYR A 200 22.52 15.94 -1.29
C TYR A 200 23.55 15.84 -0.17
N GLU A 201 24.07 16.98 0.28
CA GLU A 201 25.24 17.05 1.19
C GLU A 201 24.96 16.53 2.61
N SER A 202 23.69 16.52 3.02
CA SER A 202 23.25 16.08 4.37
C SER A 202 22.36 14.87 4.29
N THR A 203 22.24 14.13 5.40
CA THR A 203 21.33 12.95 5.47
C THR A 203 19.88 13.33 5.20
N ILE A 204 19.30 12.76 4.15
CA ILE A 204 17.89 12.95 3.77
C ILE A 204 17.00 12.11 4.68
N LYS A 205 16.01 12.74 5.28
CA LYS A 205 14.93 12.07 6.02
C LYS A 205 13.62 12.07 5.26
N ASP A 206 13.38 13.11 4.47
CA ASP A 206 12.23 13.16 3.56
C ASP A 206 12.47 14.18 2.45
N VAL A 207 11.79 13.97 1.30
CA VAL A 207 11.78 14.88 0.15
C VAL A 207 10.32 15.21 -0.18
N ILE A 208 9.94 16.48 -0.12
CA ILE A 208 8.56 16.93 -0.30
C ILE A 208 8.47 17.87 -1.49
N SER A 209 7.55 17.60 -2.41
CA SER A 209 7.22 18.52 -3.51
C SER A 209 6.52 19.77 -3.00
N THR A 210 6.84 20.92 -3.59
CA THR A 210 6.07 22.15 -3.33
C THR A 210 5.04 22.42 -4.41
N ASN A 211 4.18 23.43 -4.21
CA ASN A 211 3.24 23.90 -5.25
C ASN A 211 3.93 24.58 -6.44
N LYS A 212 5.23 24.84 -6.34
CA LYS A 212 6.02 25.44 -7.43
C LYS A 212 6.78 24.34 -8.16
N GLN A 213 6.70 24.38 -9.49
CA GLN A 213 7.42 23.46 -10.34
C GLN A 213 8.93 23.51 -10.04
N SER A 214 9.58 22.35 -9.98
CA SER A 214 11.03 22.20 -9.69
C SER A 214 11.48 22.72 -8.33
N ARG A 215 10.58 22.91 -7.34
CA ARG A 215 10.95 23.27 -5.97
C ARG A 215 10.53 22.19 -5.00
N TYR A 216 11.48 21.83 -4.14
CA TYR A 216 11.32 20.76 -3.15
C TYR A 216 11.77 21.25 -1.78
N ILE A 217 11.30 20.56 -0.76
CA ILE A 217 11.79 20.70 0.62
C ILE A 217 12.48 19.37 0.93
N ILE A 218 13.75 19.45 1.30
CA ILE A 218 14.47 18.31 1.87
C ILE A 218 14.48 18.46 3.37
N ILE A 219 14.05 17.42 4.05
CA ILE A 219 14.07 17.33 5.50
C ILE A 219 15.31 16.51 5.89
N THR A 220 16.14 17.12 6.73
CA THR A 220 17.30 16.47 7.36
C THR A 220 17.05 16.29 8.86
N PRO A 221 17.94 15.63 9.62
CA PRO A 221 17.75 15.52 11.08
C PRO A 221 17.72 16.87 11.84
N THR A 222 18.27 17.93 11.25
CA THR A 222 18.49 19.23 11.93
C THR A 222 17.75 20.40 11.29
N GLU A 223 17.35 20.30 10.02
CA GLU A 223 16.80 21.45 9.27
C GLU A 223 15.85 21.04 8.13
N MET A 224 15.19 22.02 7.56
CA MET A 224 14.37 21.89 6.36
C MET A 224 14.86 22.88 5.29
N ASP A 225 15.38 22.35 4.20
CA ASP A 225 15.94 23.12 3.11
C ASP A 225 14.99 23.23 1.93
N LYS A 226 14.87 24.44 1.39
CA LYS A 226 14.12 24.67 0.14
C LYS A 226 15.10 24.72 -1.02
N ILE A 227 15.02 23.72 -1.88
CA ILE A 227 15.85 23.62 -3.07
C ILE A 227 15.03 23.89 -4.33
N LYS A 228 15.73 24.32 -5.37
CA LYS A 228 15.22 24.41 -6.74
C LYS A 228 16.09 23.52 -7.60
N LEU A 229 15.47 22.55 -8.24
CA LEU A 229 16.11 21.73 -9.25
C LEU A 229 16.14 22.50 -10.58
N GLU A 230 17.26 22.51 -11.25
CA GLU A 230 17.47 23.19 -12.55
C GLU A 230 17.22 22.25 -13.72
#